data_589a2ae639abaeeaab82890f65a087e0
#
_entry.id   589a2ae639abaeeaab82890f65a087e0
#
_cell.length_a   1.000
_cell.length_b   1.000
_cell.length_c   1.000
_cell.angle_alpha   90.00
_cell.angle_beta   90.00
_cell.angle_gamma   90.00
#
_symmetry.space_group_name_H-M   'P 1'
#
loop_
_entity.id
_entity.type
_entity.pdbx_description
1 polymer ?
#
loop_
_entity_poly.entity_id
_entity_poly.type
_entity_poly.pdbx_seq_one_letter_code
_entity_poly.pdbx_strand_id
1 'polypeptide(L)'
;MIQLGFVSAILPNLSFEEVIEKAAEIGYSCVELMCWPKGKAERRYAGITHIDVDYLDDAEVAHIKNKCKEEGVNISALGYYPNPLDPDLATAQNAVDQIKAVIAGSARLEIGRVNTFVGRDWTKSIDDNWPRFLSTWKEIISFAEEKGVKVGIENCPMFFTNDEWPGGKNLATTPAIWERMFNDIPSDYFGLNYDPSHLVWQQMDYEAPLSDFADKIFHVHAKDIRVDRGKLDRVGIMANPLEYHTPKLPGAGEINWGHFFSVLGDTGYDGSVCVEVEDRIFEGSDEMRIKSLELSYRYLKNYLA
;
A
#
# COMPACT_ATOMS: atom_id res chain seq x y z
N MET A 1 13.07 -14.36 6.84
CA MET A 1 13.95 -13.16 6.63
C MET A 1 13.15 -12.12 5.88
N ILE A 2 13.07 -10.89 6.38
CA ILE A 2 12.33 -9.78 5.76
C ILE A 2 12.93 -9.45 4.39
N GLN A 3 12.08 -9.31 3.38
CA GLN A 3 12.47 -8.89 2.03
C GLN A 3 12.28 -7.37 1.90
N LEU A 4 13.33 -6.67 1.45
CA LEU A 4 13.23 -5.24 1.16
C LEU A 4 12.89 -5.02 -0.30
N GLY A 5 11.85 -4.23 -0.54
CA GLY A 5 11.36 -3.89 -1.87
C GLY A 5 10.97 -2.43 -1.98
N PHE A 6 10.29 -2.10 -3.08
CA PHE A 6 9.66 -0.81 -3.28
C PHE A 6 8.34 -0.93 -4.04
N VAL A 7 7.51 0.10 -3.93
CA VAL A 7 6.25 0.24 -4.67
C VAL A 7 6.54 0.87 -6.02
N SER A 8 6.20 0.17 -7.11
CA SER A 8 6.57 0.57 -8.47
C SER A 8 5.89 1.84 -8.98
N ALA A 9 4.90 2.36 -8.25
CA ALA A 9 4.20 3.60 -8.58
C ALA A 9 5.13 4.81 -8.80
N ILE A 10 6.29 4.83 -8.14
CA ILE A 10 7.27 5.93 -8.29
C ILE A 10 7.97 5.92 -9.67
N LEU A 11 7.92 4.83 -10.41
CA LEU A 11 8.56 4.66 -11.73
C LEU A 11 7.53 4.58 -12.87
N PRO A 12 6.67 5.59 -13.07
CA PRO A 12 5.51 5.51 -13.97
C PRO A 12 5.89 5.40 -15.46
N ASN A 13 7.12 5.73 -15.81
CA ASN A 13 7.60 5.78 -17.19
C ASN A 13 8.39 4.52 -17.59
N LEU A 14 8.68 3.62 -16.64
CA LEU A 14 9.40 2.39 -16.91
C LEU A 14 8.45 1.25 -17.23
N SER A 15 8.89 0.31 -18.06
CA SER A 15 8.18 -0.96 -18.28
C SER A 15 8.33 -1.89 -17.07
N PHE A 16 7.58 -3.00 -17.07
CA PHE A 16 7.74 -4.06 -16.07
C PHE A 16 9.19 -4.54 -15.98
N GLU A 17 9.81 -4.84 -17.15
CA GLU A 17 11.18 -5.34 -17.22
C GLU A 17 12.18 -4.36 -16.65
N GLU A 18 12.05 -3.07 -17.02
CA GLU A 18 12.93 -2.00 -16.54
C GLU A 18 12.78 -1.79 -15.03
N VAL A 19 11.56 -1.94 -14.48
CA VAL A 19 11.32 -1.86 -13.03
C VAL A 19 12.04 -3.01 -12.30
N ILE A 20 11.95 -4.25 -12.81
CA ILE A 20 12.61 -5.42 -12.21
C ILE A 20 14.14 -5.31 -12.34
N GLU A 21 14.67 -4.90 -13.48
CA GLU A 21 16.10 -4.63 -13.67
C GLU A 21 16.60 -3.57 -12.69
N LYS A 22 15.85 -2.49 -12.54
CA LYS A 22 16.23 -1.42 -11.62
C LYS A 22 16.19 -1.88 -10.16
N ALA A 23 15.26 -2.74 -9.79
CA ALA A 23 15.23 -3.35 -8.46
C ALA A 23 16.51 -4.17 -8.20
N ALA A 24 16.90 -5.02 -9.14
CA ALA A 24 18.12 -5.83 -9.07
C ALA A 24 19.39 -4.96 -8.99
N GLU A 25 19.50 -3.93 -9.85
CA GLU A 25 20.65 -3.00 -9.86
C GLU A 25 20.86 -2.29 -8.53
N ILE A 26 19.77 -1.84 -7.86
CA ILE A 26 19.86 -1.16 -6.57
C ILE A 26 20.15 -2.15 -5.43
N GLY A 27 19.67 -3.40 -5.57
CA GLY A 27 19.83 -4.48 -4.61
C GLY A 27 18.55 -4.85 -3.86
N TYR A 28 17.39 -4.37 -4.28
CA TYR A 28 16.10 -4.79 -3.75
C TYR A 28 15.79 -6.24 -4.12
N SER A 29 15.18 -6.98 -3.19
CA SER A 29 14.83 -8.39 -3.38
C SER A 29 13.40 -8.61 -3.84
N CYS A 30 12.56 -7.58 -3.77
CA CYS A 30 11.19 -7.65 -4.24
C CYS A 30 10.63 -6.29 -4.70
N VAL A 31 9.47 -6.34 -5.38
CA VAL A 31 8.73 -5.15 -5.84
C VAL A 31 7.24 -5.38 -5.65
N GLU A 32 6.53 -4.38 -5.14
CA GLU A 32 5.08 -4.30 -5.27
C GLU A 32 4.74 -3.66 -6.62
N LEU A 33 4.08 -4.41 -7.50
CA LEU A 33 3.80 -3.96 -8.87
C LEU A 33 2.39 -3.39 -9.00
N MET A 34 2.29 -2.19 -9.61
CA MET A 34 1.02 -1.53 -9.84
C MET A 34 0.23 -2.17 -10.98
N CYS A 35 -1.08 -2.36 -10.75
CA CYS A 35 -2.03 -3.01 -11.66
C CYS A 35 -3.27 -2.16 -11.94
N TRP A 36 -3.08 -0.84 -12.12
CA TRP A 36 -4.19 0.02 -12.51
C TRP A 36 -4.66 -0.31 -13.93
N PRO A 37 -5.96 -0.21 -14.21
CA PRO A 37 -6.44 -0.24 -15.61
C PRO A 37 -5.75 0.83 -16.44
N LYS A 38 -5.38 0.51 -17.67
CA LYS A 38 -4.78 1.49 -18.59
C LYS A 38 -5.75 2.64 -18.87
N GLY A 39 -5.28 3.87 -18.70
CA GLY A 39 -6.07 5.06 -18.96
C GLY A 39 -5.61 6.29 -18.19
N LYS A 40 -6.38 7.38 -18.34
CA LYS A 40 -6.11 8.58 -17.56
C LYS A 40 -6.58 8.38 -16.12
N ALA A 41 -5.70 8.71 -15.19
CA ALA A 41 -6.02 8.79 -13.79
C ALA A 41 -6.10 10.25 -13.33
N GLU A 42 -7.07 10.54 -12.46
CA GLU A 42 -7.27 11.90 -11.94
C GLU A 42 -6.35 12.25 -10.78
N ARG A 43 -5.70 11.24 -10.18
CA ARG A 43 -4.85 11.43 -9.01
C ARG A 43 -3.43 10.90 -9.22
N ARG A 44 -2.51 11.46 -8.46
CA ARG A 44 -1.11 11.05 -8.37
C ARG A 44 -0.98 9.55 -8.05
N TYR A 45 -0.08 8.88 -8.77
CA TYR A 45 0.17 7.42 -8.68
C TYR A 45 -0.98 6.49 -9.09
N ALA A 46 -2.15 6.99 -9.46
CA ALA A 46 -3.18 6.17 -10.10
C ALA A 46 -2.90 6.04 -11.61
N GLY A 47 -3.44 4.99 -12.21
CA GLY A 47 -3.28 4.74 -13.65
C GLY A 47 -1.91 4.20 -14.07
N ILE A 48 -1.05 3.81 -13.11
CA ILE A 48 0.23 3.18 -13.40
C ILE A 48 0.02 1.68 -13.51
N THR A 49 0.43 1.11 -14.65
CA THR A 49 0.21 -0.30 -14.98
C THR A 49 1.54 -0.93 -15.35
N HIS A 50 2.15 -1.68 -14.44
CA HIS A 50 3.31 -2.52 -14.75
C HIS A 50 2.91 -3.96 -15.06
N ILE A 51 1.80 -4.43 -14.47
CA ILE A 51 1.14 -5.69 -14.82
C ILE A 51 -0.30 -5.39 -15.24
N ASP A 52 -0.64 -5.73 -16.48
CA ASP A 52 -2.01 -5.63 -17.00
C ASP A 52 -2.73 -6.96 -16.76
N VAL A 53 -3.51 -7.03 -15.68
CA VAL A 53 -4.15 -8.28 -15.26
C VAL A 53 -5.23 -8.78 -16.23
N ASP A 54 -5.75 -7.91 -17.10
CA ASP A 54 -6.76 -8.26 -18.09
C ASP A 54 -6.16 -9.02 -19.30
N TYR A 55 -4.83 -8.96 -19.47
CA TYR A 55 -4.10 -9.57 -20.60
C TYR A 55 -3.06 -10.61 -20.16
N LEU A 56 -3.22 -11.22 -19.00
CA LEU A 56 -2.35 -12.31 -18.54
C LEU A 56 -2.70 -13.63 -19.24
N ASP A 57 -2.15 -13.90 -20.43
CA ASP A 57 -2.17 -15.24 -21.00
C ASP A 57 -1.00 -16.10 -20.47
N ASP A 58 -0.88 -17.34 -20.93
CA ASP A 58 0.17 -18.24 -20.43
C ASP A 58 1.58 -17.80 -20.84
N ALA A 59 1.70 -17.13 -21.99
CA ALA A 59 2.97 -16.60 -22.47
C ALA A 59 3.42 -15.41 -21.62
N GLU A 60 2.50 -14.51 -21.28
CA GLU A 60 2.78 -13.35 -20.43
C GLU A 60 3.11 -13.79 -18.99
N VAL A 61 2.37 -14.75 -18.43
CA VAL A 61 2.69 -15.33 -17.12
C VAL A 61 4.09 -15.94 -17.10
N ALA A 62 4.45 -16.70 -18.14
CA ALA A 62 5.78 -17.29 -18.26
C ALA A 62 6.87 -16.21 -18.40
N HIS A 63 6.62 -15.17 -19.19
CA HIS A 63 7.53 -14.04 -19.37
C HIS A 63 7.80 -13.33 -18.04
N ILE A 64 6.77 -12.94 -17.30
CA ILE A 64 6.89 -12.27 -16.01
C ILE A 64 7.69 -13.13 -15.01
N LYS A 65 7.34 -14.41 -14.86
CA LYS A 65 8.05 -15.32 -13.96
C LYS A 65 9.51 -15.52 -14.33
N ASN A 66 9.81 -15.66 -15.63
CA ASN A 66 11.19 -15.82 -16.10
C ASN A 66 12.02 -14.56 -15.84
N LYS A 67 11.49 -13.37 -16.16
CA LYS A 67 12.19 -12.10 -15.90
C LYS A 67 12.51 -11.92 -14.41
N CYS A 68 11.56 -12.16 -13.53
CA CYS A 68 11.77 -12.10 -12.09
C CYS A 68 12.85 -13.09 -11.63
N LYS A 69 12.83 -14.32 -12.16
CA LYS A 69 13.81 -15.35 -11.83
C LYS A 69 15.22 -15.01 -12.34
N GLU A 70 15.34 -14.48 -13.55
CA GLU A 70 16.61 -14.05 -14.15
C GLU A 70 17.30 -12.97 -13.34
N GLU A 71 16.53 -11.98 -12.86
CA GLU A 71 17.04 -10.86 -12.07
C GLU A 71 17.14 -11.17 -10.56
N GLY A 72 16.57 -12.28 -10.09
CA GLY A 72 16.54 -12.65 -8.67
C GLY A 72 15.64 -11.73 -7.83
N VAL A 73 14.63 -11.10 -8.43
CA VAL A 73 13.69 -10.19 -7.78
C VAL A 73 12.30 -10.83 -7.74
N ASN A 74 11.68 -10.84 -6.57
CA ASN A 74 10.32 -11.37 -6.39
C ASN A 74 9.25 -10.27 -6.54
N ILE A 75 8.03 -10.66 -6.86
CA ILE A 75 6.86 -9.77 -6.74
C ILE A 75 6.28 -9.96 -5.35
N SER A 76 6.30 -8.91 -4.51
CA SER A 76 5.81 -8.96 -3.12
C SER A 76 4.30 -8.93 -3.03
N ALA A 77 3.66 -8.18 -3.92
CA ALA A 77 2.21 -8.02 -4.04
C ALA A 77 1.87 -7.39 -5.40
N LEU A 78 0.62 -7.54 -5.82
CA LEU A 78 0.02 -6.68 -6.84
C LEU A 78 -0.75 -5.54 -6.16
N GLY A 79 -0.45 -4.30 -6.55
CA GLY A 79 -1.03 -3.10 -5.95
C GLY A 79 -2.11 -2.47 -6.84
N TYR A 80 -3.31 -2.29 -6.29
CA TYR A 80 -4.39 -1.52 -6.90
C TYR A 80 -5.22 -0.86 -5.80
N TYR A 81 -5.25 0.47 -5.78
CA TYR A 81 -5.74 1.25 -4.64
C TYR A 81 -6.95 2.14 -4.99
N PRO A 82 -8.10 1.56 -5.40
CA PRO A 82 -9.32 2.29 -5.71
C PRO A 82 -10.14 2.60 -4.45
N ASN A 83 -11.31 3.20 -4.66
CA ASN A 83 -12.35 3.31 -3.64
C ASN A 83 -13.56 2.42 -3.96
N PRO A 84 -13.61 1.15 -3.49
CA PRO A 84 -14.75 0.25 -3.77
C PRO A 84 -16.03 0.61 -2.99
N LEU A 85 -15.97 1.64 -2.14
CA LEU A 85 -17.14 2.19 -1.43
C LEU A 85 -17.46 3.61 -1.89
N ASP A 86 -17.04 4.00 -3.10
CA ASP A 86 -17.31 5.32 -3.67
C ASP A 86 -18.81 5.64 -3.65
N PRO A 87 -19.21 6.88 -3.34
CA PRO A 87 -20.63 7.27 -3.39
C PRO A 87 -21.25 7.08 -4.79
N ASP A 88 -20.48 7.20 -5.86
CA ASP A 88 -20.91 6.78 -7.20
C ASP A 88 -20.86 5.25 -7.31
N LEU A 89 -22.03 4.64 -7.46
CA LEU A 89 -22.17 3.18 -7.45
C LEU A 89 -21.50 2.50 -8.66
N ALA A 90 -21.43 3.17 -9.81
CA ALA A 90 -20.78 2.61 -11.01
C ALA A 90 -19.26 2.60 -10.81
N THR A 91 -18.71 3.69 -10.30
CA THR A 91 -17.28 3.79 -9.92
C THR A 91 -16.91 2.73 -8.89
N ALA A 92 -17.74 2.55 -7.85
CA ALA A 92 -17.53 1.54 -6.82
C ALA A 92 -17.57 0.12 -7.40
N GLN A 93 -18.54 -0.20 -8.27
CA GLN A 93 -18.63 -1.53 -8.87
C GLN A 93 -17.43 -1.83 -9.76
N ASN A 94 -17.01 -0.88 -10.59
CA ASN A 94 -15.79 -1.01 -11.40
C ASN A 94 -14.56 -1.27 -10.52
N ALA A 95 -14.46 -0.61 -9.36
CA ALA A 95 -13.38 -0.84 -8.41
C ALA A 95 -13.41 -2.27 -7.83
N VAL A 96 -14.60 -2.77 -7.47
CA VAL A 96 -14.79 -4.15 -6.97
C VAL A 96 -14.41 -5.18 -8.03
N ASP A 97 -14.88 -4.99 -9.26
CA ASP A 97 -14.60 -5.90 -10.37
C ASP A 97 -13.09 -5.96 -10.67
N GLN A 98 -12.43 -4.82 -10.69
CA GLN A 98 -10.99 -4.74 -10.92
C GLN A 98 -10.17 -5.30 -9.74
N ILE A 99 -10.58 -5.09 -8.48
CA ILE A 99 -9.92 -5.75 -7.32
C ILE A 99 -9.97 -7.28 -7.50
N LYS A 100 -11.10 -7.84 -7.90
CA LYS A 100 -11.24 -9.27 -8.17
C LYS A 100 -10.37 -9.73 -9.35
N ALA A 101 -10.26 -8.92 -10.40
CA ALA A 101 -9.34 -9.21 -11.52
C ALA A 101 -7.88 -9.25 -11.06
N VAL A 102 -7.46 -8.30 -10.20
CA VAL A 102 -6.10 -8.29 -9.62
C VAL A 102 -5.88 -9.49 -8.70
N ILE A 103 -6.87 -9.90 -7.89
CA ILE A 103 -6.82 -11.13 -7.08
C ILE A 103 -6.63 -12.36 -7.99
N ALA A 104 -7.41 -12.49 -9.07
CA ALA A 104 -7.26 -13.58 -10.04
C ALA A 104 -5.90 -13.57 -10.73
N GLY A 105 -5.39 -12.39 -11.10
CA GLY A 105 -4.05 -12.20 -11.67
C GLY A 105 -2.94 -12.60 -10.70
N SER A 106 -3.06 -12.22 -9.43
CA SER A 106 -2.13 -12.62 -8.37
C SER A 106 -2.08 -14.14 -8.16
N ALA A 107 -3.23 -14.82 -8.18
CA ALA A 107 -3.30 -16.27 -8.12
C ALA A 107 -2.63 -16.92 -9.33
N ARG A 108 -2.89 -16.41 -10.55
CA ARG A 108 -2.31 -16.93 -11.80
C ARG A 108 -0.79 -16.77 -11.85
N LEU A 109 -0.28 -15.67 -11.33
CA LEU A 109 1.17 -15.41 -11.20
C LEU A 109 1.81 -16.14 -10.00
N GLU A 110 1.01 -16.80 -9.14
CA GLU A 110 1.46 -17.48 -7.92
C GLU A 110 2.09 -16.52 -6.89
N ILE A 111 1.69 -15.25 -6.89
CA ILE A 111 2.15 -14.24 -5.96
C ILE A 111 1.46 -14.40 -4.60
N GLY A 112 0.15 -14.67 -4.61
CA GLY A 112 -0.66 -14.93 -3.42
C GLY A 112 -0.93 -13.72 -2.55
N ARG A 113 -0.70 -12.48 -3.05
CA ARG A 113 -0.96 -11.25 -2.30
C ARG A 113 -1.41 -10.11 -3.19
N VAL A 114 -2.39 -9.36 -2.72
CA VAL A 114 -2.87 -8.11 -3.32
C VAL A 114 -2.95 -7.04 -2.23
N ASN A 115 -2.48 -5.84 -2.53
CA ASN A 115 -2.62 -4.68 -1.65
C ASN A 115 -3.61 -3.68 -2.24
N THR A 116 -4.49 -3.13 -1.39
CA THR A 116 -5.57 -2.24 -1.82
C THR A 116 -6.09 -1.37 -0.68
N PHE A 117 -7.12 -0.54 -0.95
CA PHE A 117 -7.88 0.20 0.05
C PHE A 117 -9.25 -0.44 0.31
N VAL A 118 -9.75 -0.30 1.55
CA VAL A 118 -11.15 -0.66 1.87
C VAL A 118 -12.13 0.27 1.19
N GLY A 119 -11.75 1.53 1.03
CA GLY A 119 -12.62 2.56 0.53
C GLY A 119 -13.55 3.17 1.58
N ARG A 120 -14.23 4.24 1.21
CA ARG A 120 -15.25 4.92 2.02
C ARG A 120 -16.12 5.81 1.16
N ASP A 121 -17.40 5.85 1.45
CA ASP A 121 -18.27 6.97 1.09
C ASP A 121 -18.00 8.11 2.10
N TRP A 122 -17.19 9.08 1.68
CA TRP A 122 -16.74 10.18 2.55
C TRP A 122 -17.87 11.14 2.95
N THR A 123 -19.03 11.03 2.32
CA THR A 123 -20.21 11.82 2.65
C THR A 123 -20.98 11.28 3.86
N LYS A 124 -20.60 10.09 4.35
CA LYS A 124 -21.25 9.36 5.42
C LYS A 124 -20.35 9.13 6.63
N SER A 125 -20.98 8.90 7.78
CA SER A 125 -20.29 8.45 8.99
C SER A 125 -19.67 7.05 8.78
N ILE A 126 -18.80 6.63 9.69
CA ILE A 126 -18.23 5.27 9.67
C ILE A 126 -19.36 4.24 9.82
N ASP A 127 -20.29 4.46 10.74
CA ASP A 127 -21.39 3.51 10.99
C ASP A 127 -22.37 3.43 9.81
N ASP A 128 -22.61 4.52 9.10
CA ASP A 128 -23.46 4.53 7.90
C ASP A 128 -22.78 3.85 6.69
N ASN A 129 -21.44 3.80 6.68
CA ASN A 129 -20.67 3.02 5.69
C ASN A 129 -20.67 1.52 5.99
N TRP A 130 -20.81 1.14 7.25
CA TRP A 130 -20.53 -0.21 7.71
C TRP A 130 -21.35 -1.32 7.05
N PRO A 131 -22.67 -1.17 6.84
CA PRO A 131 -23.47 -2.18 6.14
C PRO A 131 -22.97 -2.44 4.71
N ARG A 132 -22.59 -1.36 3.99
CA ARG A 132 -22.06 -1.48 2.62
C ARG A 132 -20.65 -2.08 2.63
N PHE A 133 -19.81 -1.67 3.57
CA PHE A 133 -18.52 -2.31 3.79
C PHE A 133 -18.67 -3.83 3.95
N LEU A 134 -19.54 -4.28 4.85
CA LEU A 134 -19.75 -5.71 5.08
C LEU A 134 -20.23 -6.46 3.84
N SER A 135 -21.19 -5.91 3.10
CA SER A 135 -21.69 -6.57 1.89
C SER A 135 -20.63 -6.69 0.81
N THR A 136 -19.89 -5.61 0.54
CA THR A 136 -18.86 -5.55 -0.50
C THR A 136 -17.64 -6.41 -0.13
N TRP A 137 -17.16 -6.27 1.11
CA TRP A 137 -15.89 -6.90 1.48
C TRP A 137 -16.04 -8.39 1.83
N LYS A 138 -17.19 -8.86 2.31
CA LYS A 138 -17.45 -10.31 2.43
C LYS A 138 -17.38 -11.00 1.07
N GLU A 139 -17.88 -10.37 0.03
CA GLU A 139 -17.82 -10.90 -1.34
C GLU A 139 -16.39 -10.94 -1.87
N ILE A 140 -15.63 -9.85 -1.71
CA ILE A 140 -14.22 -9.76 -2.16
C ILE A 140 -13.36 -10.79 -1.42
N ILE A 141 -13.50 -10.88 -0.09
CA ILE A 141 -12.68 -11.79 0.72
C ILE A 141 -13.05 -13.26 0.47
N SER A 142 -14.33 -13.59 0.30
CA SER A 142 -14.72 -14.94 -0.11
C SER A 142 -14.10 -15.36 -1.44
N PHE A 143 -14.03 -14.43 -2.41
CA PHE A 143 -13.33 -14.66 -3.68
C PHE A 143 -11.81 -14.82 -3.49
N ALA A 144 -11.21 -14.02 -2.62
CA ALA A 144 -9.78 -14.10 -2.31
C ALA A 144 -9.42 -15.45 -1.64
N GLU A 145 -10.26 -15.93 -0.71
CA GLU A 145 -10.15 -17.26 -0.09
C GLU A 145 -10.20 -18.37 -1.13
N GLU A 146 -11.16 -18.30 -2.06
CA GLU A 146 -11.30 -19.28 -3.16
C GLU A 146 -10.02 -19.32 -4.02
N LYS A 147 -9.38 -18.18 -4.24
CA LYS A 147 -8.16 -18.05 -5.05
C LYS A 147 -6.86 -18.29 -4.26
N GLY A 148 -6.93 -18.41 -2.93
CA GLY A 148 -5.76 -18.55 -2.07
C GLY A 148 -4.88 -17.29 -2.02
N VAL A 149 -5.48 -16.10 -2.16
CA VAL A 149 -4.79 -14.81 -2.23
C VAL A 149 -5.10 -13.95 -1.01
N LYS A 150 -4.08 -13.55 -0.27
CA LYS A 150 -4.21 -12.63 0.87
C LYS A 150 -4.43 -11.20 0.38
N VAL A 151 -5.34 -10.48 1.00
CA VAL A 151 -5.64 -9.08 0.70
C VAL A 151 -5.16 -8.21 1.86
N GLY A 152 -4.13 -7.41 1.60
CA GLY A 152 -3.58 -6.43 2.53
C GLY A 152 -4.22 -5.05 2.33
N ILE A 153 -4.84 -4.52 3.36
CA ILE A 153 -5.46 -3.19 3.33
C ILE A 153 -4.47 -2.17 3.85
N GLU A 154 -4.16 -1.18 3.02
CA GLU A 154 -3.35 -0.05 3.47
C GLU A 154 -4.18 0.89 4.36
N ASN A 155 -3.55 1.35 5.43
CA ASN A 155 -4.16 2.22 6.43
C ASN A 155 -4.10 3.72 6.09
N CYS A 156 -3.85 4.06 4.83
CA CYS A 156 -3.88 5.44 4.34
C CYS A 156 -5.30 6.03 4.39
N PRO A 157 -5.54 7.17 5.03
CA PRO A 157 -6.86 7.82 5.04
C PRO A 157 -7.32 8.36 3.68
N MET A 158 -6.42 8.52 2.71
CA MET A 158 -6.70 9.02 1.36
C MET A 158 -7.30 10.43 1.36
N PHE A 159 -6.54 11.39 1.86
CA PHE A 159 -6.83 12.83 1.69
C PHE A 159 -6.13 13.36 0.45
N PHE A 160 -6.87 13.98 -0.46
CA PHE A 160 -6.33 14.65 -1.65
C PHE A 160 -6.70 16.12 -1.69
N THR A 161 -7.89 16.45 -1.19
CA THR A 161 -8.44 17.81 -1.11
C THR A 161 -9.04 18.07 0.27
N ASN A 162 -9.55 19.29 0.49
CA ASN A 162 -10.30 19.60 1.71
C ASN A 162 -11.69 18.95 1.74
N ASP A 163 -12.19 18.48 0.60
CA ASP A 163 -13.55 17.94 0.49
C ASP A 163 -13.70 16.58 1.18
N GLU A 164 -12.59 15.81 1.29
CA GLU A 164 -12.59 14.52 2.00
C GLU A 164 -12.39 14.65 3.52
N TRP A 165 -12.08 15.84 4.02
CA TRP A 165 -11.90 16.08 5.45
C TRP A 165 -13.27 16.20 6.17
N PRO A 166 -13.46 15.58 7.38
CA PRO A 166 -12.44 14.87 8.18
C PRO A 166 -12.32 13.37 7.92
N GLY A 167 -13.01 12.79 6.99
CA GLY A 167 -13.12 11.35 6.90
C GLY A 167 -12.14 10.64 5.98
N GLY A 168 -11.68 11.30 4.91
CA GLY A 168 -10.93 10.64 3.83
C GLY A 168 -11.77 9.64 3.03
N LYS A 169 -11.13 8.99 2.04
CA LYS A 169 -11.78 8.00 1.16
C LYS A 169 -11.47 6.55 1.53
N ASN A 170 -10.95 6.30 2.73
CA ASN A 170 -10.66 4.96 3.23
C ASN A 170 -11.08 4.82 4.69
N LEU A 171 -11.77 3.72 5.03
CA LEU A 171 -12.23 3.45 6.41
C LEU A 171 -11.11 2.95 7.31
N ALA A 172 -10.15 2.20 6.78
CA ALA A 172 -9.15 1.46 7.54
C ALA A 172 -8.05 2.35 8.15
N THR A 173 -8.40 3.38 8.91
CA THR A 173 -7.49 4.45 9.33
C THR A 173 -6.93 4.32 10.74
N THR A 174 -7.53 3.47 11.58
CA THR A 174 -7.14 3.33 12.99
C THR A 174 -7.24 1.88 13.47
N PRO A 175 -6.46 1.49 14.50
CA PRO A 175 -6.54 0.15 15.10
C PRO A 175 -7.96 -0.25 15.54
N ALA A 176 -8.73 0.67 16.10
CA ALA A 176 -10.11 0.39 16.51
C ALA A 176 -11.03 0.01 15.34
N ILE A 177 -10.80 0.61 14.16
CA ILE A 177 -11.54 0.24 12.94
C ILE A 177 -11.04 -1.12 12.43
N TRP A 178 -9.73 -1.38 12.43
CA TRP A 178 -9.18 -2.68 11.99
C TRP A 178 -9.68 -3.82 12.85
N GLU A 179 -9.73 -3.63 14.17
CA GLU A 179 -10.29 -4.61 15.11
C GLU A 179 -11.75 -4.94 14.76
N ARG A 180 -12.58 -3.90 14.52
CA ARG A 180 -13.97 -4.09 14.07
C ARG A 180 -14.06 -4.80 12.72
N MET A 181 -13.21 -4.43 11.75
CA MET A 181 -13.16 -5.06 10.41
C MET A 181 -12.86 -6.56 10.51
N PHE A 182 -11.82 -6.94 11.26
CA PHE A 182 -11.40 -8.33 11.38
C PHE A 182 -12.34 -9.16 12.24
N ASN A 183 -13.02 -8.56 13.22
CA ASN A 183 -14.08 -9.24 13.98
C ASN A 183 -15.32 -9.53 13.13
N ASP A 184 -15.71 -8.61 12.25
CA ASP A 184 -16.92 -8.73 11.43
C ASP A 184 -16.68 -9.54 10.13
N ILE A 185 -15.43 -9.64 9.69
CA ILE A 185 -14.96 -10.47 8.56
C ILE A 185 -13.74 -11.28 9.04
N PRO A 186 -13.96 -12.35 9.84
CA PRO A 186 -12.88 -13.17 10.39
C PRO A 186 -12.32 -14.12 9.31
N SER A 187 -11.25 -13.68 8.63
CA SER A 187 -10.59 -14.42 7.56
C SER A 187 -9.08 -14.33 7.70
N ASP A 188 -8.36 -15.41 7.40
CA ASP A 188 -6.90 -15.45 7.31
C ASP A 188 -6.38 -14.81 6.01
N TYR A 189 -7.29 -14.45 5.12
CA TYR A 189 -6.99 -13.76 3.84
C TYR A 189 -7.29 -12.27 3.87
N PHE A 190 -7.74 -11.74 5.00
CA PHE A 190 -8.03 -10.32 5.21
C PHE A 190 -7.11 -9.75 6.30
N GLY A 191 -6.25 -8.81 5.92
CA GLY A 191 -5.25 -8.23 6.81
C GLY A 191 -4.80 -6.85 6.36
N LEU A 192 -3.62 -6.43 6.80
CA LEU A 192 -3.07 -5.10 6.58
C LEU A 192 -1.88 -5.14 5.60
N ASN A 193 -1.80 -4.14 4.76
CA ASN A 193 -0.59 -3.57 4.22
C ASN A 193 -0.26 -2.36 5.11
N TYR A 194 0.63 -2.56 6.08
CA TYR A 194 0.82 -1.62 7.17
C TYR A 194 1.77 -0.49 6.81
N ASP A 195 1.31 0.75 6.91
CA ASP A 195 2.12 1.97 6.74
C ASP A 195 2.17 2.76 8.05
N PRO A 196 3.30 2.79 8.75
CA PRO A 196 3.44 3.51 10.01
C PRO A 196 3.30 5.02 9.87
N SER A 197 3.61 5.59 8.70
CA SER A 197 3.61 7.04 8.49
C SER A 197 2.24 7.68 8.73
N HIS A 198 1.17 6.93 8.41
CA HIS A 198 -0.20 7.41 8.60
C HIS A 198 -0.62 7.49 10.07
N LEU A 199 0.05 6.78 10.98
CA LEU A 199 -0.20 6.89 12.41
C LEU A 199 0.57 8.08 13.02
N VAL A 200 1.78 8.35 12.55
CA VAL A 200 2.62 9.45 13.06
C VAL A 200 1.90 10.80 12.99
N TRP A 201 1.38 11.19 11.82
CA TRP A 201 0.72 12.47 11.69
C TRP A 201 -0.66 12.52 12.38
N GLN A 202 -1.28 11.37 12.63
CA GLN A 202 -2.45 11.24 13.49
C GLN A 202 -2.10 11.25 14.99
N GLN A 203 -0.81 11.36 15.34
CA GLN A 203 -0.27 11.34 16.71
C GLN A 203 -0.60 10.05 17.47
N MET A 204 -0.61 8.95 16.76
CA MET A 204 -0.82 7.59 17.27
C MET A 204 0.51 6.86 17.40
N ASP A 205 0.55 5.87 18.29
CA ASP A 205 1.67 4.93 18.36
C ASP A 205 1.68 4.06 17.09
N TYR A 206 2.81 4.06 16.39
CA TYR A 206 2.99 3.28 15.17
C TYR A 206 3.72 1.95 15.38
N GLU A 207 4.10 1.62 16.61
CA GLU A 207 4.78 0.36 16.95
C GLU A 207 3.82 -0.62 17.65
N ALA A 208 2.95 -0.15 18.53
CA ALA A 208 1.99 -0.99 19.23
C ALA A 208 1.16 -1.89 18.28
N PRO A 209 0.64 -1.38 17.13
CA PRO A 209 -0.11 -2.23 16.21
C PRO A 209 0.69 -3.39 15.60
N LEU A 210 2.03 -3.33 15.57
CA LEU A 210 2.84 -4.43 15.07
C LEU A 210 2.63 -5.71 15.89
N SER A 211 2.51 -5.56 17.21
CA SER A 211 2.24 -6.68 18.11
C SER A 211 0.75 -7.03 18.17
N ASP A 212 -0.11 -6.01 18.25
CA ASP A 212 -1.57 -6.20 18.41
C ASP A 212 -2.20 -6.88 17.19
N PHE A 213 -1.66 -6.66 15.99
CA PHE A 213 -2.16 -7.19 14.73
C PHE A 213 -1.13 -8.07 13.99
N ALA A 214 -0.18 -8.68 14.70
CA ALA A 214 0.92 -9.46 14.11
C ALA A 214 0.44 -10.46 13.05
N ASP A 215 -0.61 -11.23 13.34
CA ASP A 215 -1.18 -12.23 12.43
C ASP A 215 -1.93 -11.61 11.23
N LYS A 216 -2.20 -10.31 11.26
CA LYS A 216 -2.92 -9.57 10.23
C LYS A 216 -2.03 -8.69 9.38
N ILE A 217 -0.77 -8.48 9.73
CA ILE A 217 0.17 -7.71 8.90
C ILE A 217 0.72 -8.63 7.81
N PHE A 218 0.26 -8.45 6.58
CA PHE A 218 0.67 -9.26 5.44
C PHE A 218 1.78 -8.61 4.62
N HIS A 219 1.85 -7.29 4.66
CA HIS A 219 2.80 -6.48 3.93
C HIS A 219 3.04 -5.16 4.69
N VAL A 220 4.17 -4.51 4.45
CA VAL A 220 4.53 -3.25 5.09
C VAL A 220 4.97 -2.24 4.03
N HIS A 221 4.44 -1.02 4.10
CA HIS A 221 5.00 0.12 3.37
C HIS A 221 5.99 0.88 4.25
N ALA A 222 7.19 1.08 3.73
CA ALA A 222 8.21 1.92 4.35
C ALA A 222 8.14 3.33 3.75
N LYS A 223 7.21 4.11 4.25
CA LYS A 223 7.07 5.54 4.01
C LYS A 223 7.33 6.29 5.30
N ASP A 224 8.11 7.36 5.23
CA ASP A 224 8.35 8.24 6.37
C ASP A 224 7.53 9.52 6.24
N ILE A 225 7.45 10.27 7.32
CA ILE A 225 6.63 11.46 7.42
C ILE A 225 7.30 12.48 8.33
N ARG A 226 7.18 13.75 8.02
CA ARG A 226 7.55 14.84 8.91
C ARG A 226 6.33 15.66 9.25
N VAL A 227 6.07 15.84 10.55
CA VAL A 227 5.06 16.75 11.07
C VAL A 227 5.70 18.12 11.30
N ASP A 228 5.22 19.14 10.61
CA ASP A 228 5.65 20.53 10.81
C ASP A 228 4.94 21.08 12.07
N ARG A 229 5.64 21.00 13.20
CA ARG A 229 5.10 21.41 14.50
C ARG A 229 4.72 22.90 14.49
N GLY A 230 5.48 23.76 13.81
CA GLY A 230 5.16 25.18 13.72
C GLY A 230 3.87 25.45 12.94
N LYS A 231 3.58 24.66 11.92
CA LYS A 231 2.29 24.75 11.21
C LYS A 231 1.17 24.18 12.08
N LEU A 232 1.38 23.00 12.69
CA LEU A 232 0.40 22.38 13.58
C LEU A 232 -0.01 23.30 14.71
N ASP A 233 0.94 24.02 15.35
CA ASP A 233 0.69 25.00 16.40
C ASP A 233 -0.18 26.19 15.94
N ARG A 234 -0.16 26.49 14.64
CA ARG A 234 -0.95 27.60 14.07
C ARG A 234 -2.34 27.19 13.64
N VAL A 235 -2.49 25.99 13.06
CA VAL A 235 -3.77 25.55 12.48
C VAL A 235 -4.53 24.59 13.40
N GLY A 236 -3.82 23.92 14.31
CA GLY A 236 -4.38 22.95 15.25
C GLY A 236 -4.68 21.59 14.58
N ILE A 237 -4.89 20.58 15.44
CA ILE A 237 -5.16 19.19 15.03
C ILE A 237 -6.47 19.01 14.25
N MET A 238 -7.38 19.99 14.31
CA MET A 238 -8.66 19.97 13.59
C MET A 238 -8.54 20.49 12.16
N ALA A 239 -7.37 21.01 11.75
CA ALA A 239 -7.12 21.39 10.37
C ALA A 239 -6.95 20.16 9.48
N ASN A 240 -7.05 20.35 8.16
CA ASN A 240 -6.71 19.29 7.20
C ASN A 240 -5.26 18.85 7.42
N PRO A 241 -4.98 17.54 7.61
CA PRO A 241 -3.65 17.04 7.86
C PRO A 241 -2.60 17.43 6.80
N LEU A 242 -3.01 17.62 5.55
CA LEU A 242 -2.11 18.08 4.47
C LEU A 242 -1.49 19.46 4.74
N GLU A 243 -2.03 20.23 5.69
CA GLU A 243 -1.50 21.53 6.05
C GLU A 243 -0.25 21.44 6.95
N TYR A 244 -0.10 20.36 7.73
CA TYR A 244 0.96 20.26 8.74
C TYR A 244 1.88 19.04 8.61
N HIS A 245 1.65 18.13 7.66
CA HIS A 245 2.58 17.04 7.43
C HIS A 245 3.13 17.02 5.99
N THR A 246 4.24 16.32 5.82
CA THR A 246 4.87 16.11 4.51
C THR A 246 5.49 14.72 4.45
N PRO A 247 5.11 13.87 3.46
CA PRO A 247 5.78 12.59 3.24
C PRO A 247 7.28 12.75 3.00
N LYS A 248 8.06 11.80 3.50
CA LYS A 248 9.51 11.76 3.44
C LYS A 248 10.02 10.38 3.07
N LEU A 249 11.23 10.32 2.54
CA LEU A 249 11.95 9.06 2.42
C LEU A 249 12.24 8.48 3.81
N PRO A 250 12.30 7.14 3.95
CA PRO A 250 12.74 6.50 5.20
C PRO A 250 14.04 7.08 5.74
N GLY A 251 14.02 7.50 7.00
CA GLY A 251 15.12 8.15 7.69
C GLY A 251 15.19 9.68 7.53
N ALA A 252 14.32 10.29 6.73
CA ALA A 252 14.22 11.74 6.59
C ALA A 252 12.99 12.34 7.30
N GLY A 253 12.22 11.51 8.01
CA GLY A 253 11.05 11.88 8.80
C GLY A 253 11.20 11.59 10.29
N GLU A 254 10.10 11.18 10.92
CA GLU A 254 9.99 10.99 12.38
C GLU A 254 9.99 9.52 12.82
N ILE A 255 9.95 8.54 11.88
CA ILE A 255 9.91 7.13 12.22
C ILE A 255 11.30 6.63 12.63
N ASN A 256 11.38 5.99 13.80
CA ASN A 256 12.59 5.27 14.22
C ASN A 256 12.65 3.89 13.57
N TRP A 257 13.15 3.83 12.35
CA TRP A 257 13.18 2.58 11.57
C TRP A 257 13.98 1.47 12.24
N GLY A 258 15.04 1.79 12.98
CA GLY A 258 15.80 0.79 13.71
C GLY A 258 14.96 0.10 14.78
N HIS A 259 14.18 0.86 15.55
CA HIS A 259 13.27 0.31 16.54
C HIS A 259 12.07 -0.39 15.89
N PHE A 260 11.51 0.22 14.85
CA PHE A 260 10.41 -0.37 14.07
C PHE A 260 10.76 -1.78 13.54
N PHE A 261 11.92 -1.96 12.91
CA PHE A 261 12.37 -3.27 12.43
C PHE A 261 12.64 -4.26 13.56
N SER A 262 13.14 -3.78 14.71
CA SER A 262 13.31 -4.61 15.90
C SER A 262 11.98 -5.16 16.39
N VAL A 263 10.97 -4.29 16.59
CA VAL A 263 9.64 -4.70 17.03
C VAL A 263 8.96 -5.60 15.99
N LEU A 264 9.06 -5.25 14.70
CA LEU A 264 8.51 -6.08 13.61
C LEU A 264 9.14 -7.49 13.60
N GLY A 265 10.46 -7.58 13.81
CA GLY A 265 11.18 -8.86 13.91
C GLY A 265 10.74 -9.68 15.11
N ASP A 266 10.48 -9.05 16.25
CA ASP A 266 10.02 -9.72 17.48
C ASP A 266 8.63 -10.37 17.30
N THR A 267 7.80 -9.91 16.35
CA THR A 267 6.53 -10.55 16.00
C THR A 267 6.70 -11.82 15.16
N GLY A 268 7.89 -12.12 14.69
CA GLY A 268 8.15 -13.22 13.75
C GLY A 268 7.81 -12.89 12.31
N TYR A 269 7.60 -11.62 11.97
CA TYR A 269 7.31 -11.20 10.58
C TYR A 269 8.47 -11.54 9.65
N ASP A 270 8.18 -12.23 8.56
CA ASP A 270 9.14 -12.64 7.53
C ASP A 270 8.72 -12.22 6.09
N GLY A 271 7.74 -11.32 6.01
CA GLY A 271 7.18 -10.82 4.77
C GLY A 271 8.03 -9.72 4.10
N SER A 272 7.39 -8.94 3.26
CA SER A 272 8.01 -7.87 2.48
C SER A 272 7.77 -6.50 3.12
N VAL A 273 8.81 -5.67 3.11
CA VAL A 273 8.77 -4.24 3.47
C VAL A 273 9.13 -3.45 2.21
N CYS A 274 8.16 -2.75 1.62
CA CYS A 274 8.35 -2.01 0.38
C CYS A 274 8.40 -0.51 0.62
N VAL A 275 9.48 0.12 0.16
CA VAL A 275 9.62 1.58 0.18
C VAL A 275 8.52 2.21 -0.67
N GLU A 276 7.71 3.07 -0.09
CA GLU A 276 6.77 3.91 -0.81
C GLU A 276 7.27 5.35 -0.87
N VAL A 277 7.53 5.85 -2.07
CA VAL A 277 8.07 7.19 -2.27
C VAL A 277 6.94 8.15 -2.59
N GLU A 278 6.70 9.09 -1.68
CA GLU A 278 5.78 10.22 -1.85
C GLU A 278 6.44 11.59 -1.56
N ASP A 279 7.77 11.63 -1.39
CA ASP A 279 8.51 12.87 -1.18
C ASP A 279 8.66 13.63 -2.52
N ARG A 280 7.92 14.73 -2.64
CA ARG A 280 7.84 15.54 -3.87
C ARG A 280 9.20 16.05 -4.37
N ILE A 281 10.22 16.11 -3.50
CA ILE A 281 11.57 16.51 -3.90
C ILE A 281 12.14 15.56 -4.96
N PHE A 282 11.73 14.28 -4.91
CA PHE A 282 12.27 13.23 -5.77
C PHE A 282 11.42 12.90 -7.00
N GLU A 283 10.29 13.58 -7.23
CA GLU A 283 9.37 13.22 -8.30
C GLU A 283 9.61 13.95 -9.63
N GLY A 284 10.51 14.92 -9.64
CA GLY A 284 10.70 15.82 -10.78
C GLY A 284 11.30 15.17 -12.05
N SER A 285 12.01 14.04 -11.93
CA SER A 285 12.58 13.29 -13.04
C SER A 285 12.79 11.82 -12.68
N ASP A 286 12.95 10.95 -13.68
CA ASP A 286 13.22 9.53 -13.43
C ASP A 286 14.56 9.31 -12.70
N GLU A 287 15.57 10.14 -12.97
CA GLU A 287 16.83 10.13 -12.23
C GLU A 287 16.60 10.40 -10.74
N MET A 288 15.78 11.40 -10.38
CA MET A 288 15.47 11.73 -8.98
C MET A 288 14.64 10.62 -8.32
N ARG A 289 13.70 10.02 -9.05
CA ARG A 289 12.91 8.88 -8.56
C ARG A 289 13.80 7.67 -8.24
N ILE A 290 14.69 7.30 -9.16
CA ILE A 290 15.68 6.24 -8.94
C ILE A 290 16.58 6.59 -7.75
N LYS A 291 17.03 7.83 -7.66
CA LYS A 291 17.83 8.32 -6.54
C LYS A 291 17.13 8.16 -5.18
N SER A 292 15.82 8.38 -5.14
CA SER A 292 15.04 8.17 -3.91
C SER A 292 15.05 6.72 -3.46
N LEU A 293 14.94 5.78 -4.40
CA LEU A 293 15.02 4.34 -4.12
C LEU A 293 16.41 3.92 -3.64
N GLU A 294 17.48 4.42 -4.28
CA GLU A 294 18.86 4.17 -3.84
C GLU A 294 19.12 4.66 -2.40
N LEU A 295 18.64 5.86 -2.07
CA LEU A 295 18.82 6.44 -0.73
C LEU A 295 18.05 5.63 0.32
N SER A 296 16.80 5.27 0.03
CA SER A 296 15.96 4.48 0.92
C SER A 296 16.55 3.08 1.14
N TYR A 297 17.03 2.43 0.08
CA TYR A 297 17.70 1.14 0.17
C TYR A 297 18.94 1.20 1.08
N ARG A 298 19.84 2.16 0.84
CA ARG A 298 21.08 2.34 1.64
C ARG A 298 20.78 2.56 3.11
N TYR A 299 19.69 3.22 3.43
CA TYR A 299 19.29 3.48 4.80
C TYR A 299 18.70 2.23 5.46
N LEU A 300 17.68 1.62 4.84
CA LEU A 300 16.89 0.55 5.45
C LEU A 300 17.63 -0.80 5.50
N LYS A 301 18.49 -1.12 4.52
CA LYS A 301 19.20 -2.41 4.49
C LYS A 301 20.03 -2.70 5.73
N ASN A 302 20.39 -1.68 6.50
CA ASN A 302 21.18 -1.84 7.74
C ASN A 302 20.37 -2.45 8.89
N TYR A 303 19.06 -2.53 8.77
CA TYR A 303 18.14 -3.06 9.78
C TYR A 303 17.59 -4.45 9.42
N LEU A 304 17.96 -4.97 8.26
CA LEU A 304 17.60 -6.33 7.85
C LEU A 304 18.56 -7.34 8.49
N ALA A 305 18.01 -8.34 9.16
CA ALA A 305 18.77 -9.43 9.78
C ALA A 305 18.87 -10.64 8.82
#